data_04e7d880aa6266c31bd4345e4c66df30
#
_entry.id   04e7d880aa6266c31bd4345e4c66df30
#
_cell.length_a   1.000
_cell.length_b   1.000
_cell.length_c   1.000
_cell.angle_alpha   90.00
_cell.angle_beta   90.00
_cell.angle_gamma   90.00
#
_symmetry.space_group_name_H-M   'P 1'
#
loop_
_entity.id
_entity.type
_entity.pdbx_description
1 polymer ?
#
loop_
_entity_poly.entity_id
_entity_poly.type
_entity_poly.pdbx_seq_one_letter_code
_entity_poly.pdbx_strand_id
1 'polypeptide(L)'
;MFLGTIMLAAVFLVAVLILFVIGKGAFALAHRSFSFKDQLVERDNLAFSIAVCGYFIGLTLAVGGTLSVPHISLTVDLIDIFLYGVIAIVLLNLSARINDWIILTRVDAEAEIIQDHNAGVGMIEAANHIAVGLIIYGTLASGGDVVAVLAFWLLGQTTLVVASLVYHWMAPYDVQQAIEQDNVAVGTAFAGMLLAIGNIVRFACQTPFVSWTQNLSYYASVVVFGLVVLPLARLVTDRLILPGKRLTDELIRQEKPNIGAGALEATVYVAMSFLVGWCIR
;
A
#
# COMPACT_ATOMS: atom_id res chain seq x y z
N MET A 1 -19.98 -7.11 31.23
CA MET A 1 -19.66 -7.42 29.83
C MET A 1 -19.06 -6.19 29.12
N PHE A 2 -19.75 -5.07 28.98
CA PHE A 2 -19.29 -3.86 28.25
C PHE A 2 -17.96 -3.27 28.79
N LEU A 3 -17.80 -3.14 30.11
CA LEU A 3 -16.57 -2.62 30.75
C LEU A 3 -15.35 -3.50 30.44
N GLY A 4 -15.50 -4.83 30.45
CA GLY A 4 -14.42 -5.75 30.10
C GLY A 4 -13.95 -5.62 28.65
N THR A 5 -14.88 -5.40 27.72
CA THR A 5 -14.56 -5.16 26.31
C THR A 5 -13.77 -3.87 26.11
N ILE A 6 -14.15 -2.78 26.81
CA ILE A 6 -13.42 -1.50 26.76
C ILE A 6 -12.00 -1.65 27.35
N MET A 7 -11.87 -2.36 28.47
CA MET A 7 -10.55 -2.60 29.09
C MET A 7 -9.64 -3.40 28.15
N LEU A 8 -10.16 -4.44 27.49
CA LEU A 8 -9.44 -5.22 26.50
C LEU A 8 -9.01 -4.37 25.30
N ALA A 9 -9.92 -3.57 24.77
CA ALA A 9 -9.61 -2.63 23.68
C ALA A 9 -8.53 -1.62 24.06
N ALA A 10 -8.55 -1.10 25.31
CA ALA A 10 -7.53 -0.19 25.81
C ALA A 10 -6.14 -0.87 25.89
N VAL A 11 -6.08 -2.14 26.31
CA VAL A 11 -4.83 -2.90 26.35
C VAL A 11 -4.27 -3.11 24.93
N PHE A 12 -5.12 -3.49 23.98
CA PHE A 12 -4.69 -3.65 22.57
C PHE A 12 -4.23 -2.32 21.96
N LEU A 13 -4.93 -1.22 22.26
CA LEU A 13 -4.51 0.11 21.81
C LEU A 13 -3.12 0.47 22.33
N VAL A 14 -2.83 0.21 23.61
CA VAL A 14 -1.49 0.44 24.19
C VAL A 14 -0.43 -0.44 23.49
N ALA A 15 -0.73 -1.71 23.21
CA ALA A 15 0.18 -2.60 22.49
C ALA A 15 0.49 -2.06 21.07
N VAL A 16 -0.53 -1.58 20.34
CA VAL A 16 -0.35 -0.96 19.01
C VAL A 16 0.46 0.34 19.09
N LEU A 17 0.23 1.17 20.11
CA LEU A 17 1.03 2.39 20.30
C LEU A 17 2.52 2.06 20.58
N ILE A 18 2.81 0.99 21.32
CA ILE A 18 4.18 0.51 21.51
C ILE A 18 4.79 0.09 20.14
N LEU A 19 4.04 -0.64 19.33
CA LEU A 19 4.48 -1.01 17.97
C LEU A 19 4.71 0.21 17.08
N PHE A 20 3.94 1.29 17.23
CA PHE A 20 4.19 2.55 16.52
C PHE A 20 5.53 3.17 16.88
N VAL A 21 5.88 3.17 18.18
CA VAL A 21 7.18 3.65 18.65
C VAL A 21 8.32 2.79 18.08
N ILE A 22 8.16 1.47 18.13
CA ILE A 22 9.13 0.51 17.54
C ILE A 22 9.22 0.74 16.03
N GLY A 23 8.09 0.85 15.32
CA GLY A 23 8.02 1.11 13.88
C GLY A 23 8.70 2.40 13.48
N LYS A 24 8.46 3.50 14.22
CA LYS A 24 9.18 4.77 14.03
C LYS A 24 10.69 4.59 14.15
N GLY A 25 11.13 3.85 15.18
CA GLY A 25 12.55 3.55 15.38
C GLY A 25 13.14 2.72 14.24
N ALA A 26 12.42 1.70 13.78
CA ALA A 26 12.83 0.86 12.66
C ALA A 26 12.91 1.65 11.35
N PHE A 27 11.93 2.50 11.06
CA PHE A 27 11.95 3.39 9.91
C PHE A 27 13.16 4.35 9.97
N ALA A 28 13.43 4.98 11.11
CA ALA A 28 14.58 5.86 11.29
C ALA A 28 15.92 5.11 11.17
N LEU A 29 15.97 3.83 11.57
CA LEU A 29 17.16 2.98 11.38
C LEU A 29 17.37 2.57 9.92
N ALA A 30 16.30 2.37 9.18
CA ALA A 30 16.36 2.07 7.75
C ALA A 30 16.78 3.29 6.92
N HIS A 31 16.50 4.51 7.40
CA HIS A 31 16.77 5.78 6.70
C HIS A 31 17.66 6.69 7.58
N ARG A 32 18.93 6.36 7.68
CA ARG A 32 19.89 7.08 8.56
C ARG A 32 20.43 8.39 7.98
N SER A 33 20.15 8.68 6.73
CA SER A 33 20.65 9.86 6.01
C SER A 33 19.98 11.16 6.43
N PHE A 34 18.84 11.11 7.11
CA PHE A 34 18.07 12.29 7.53
C PHE A 34 17.40 12.11 8.91
N SER A 35 16.99 13.23 9.48
CA SER A 35 16.28 13.28 10.76
C SER A 35 14.79 13.51 10.57
N PHE A 36 13.95 12.72 11.27
CA PHE A 36 12.50 12.96 11.33
C PHE A 36 12.15 14.38 11.76
N LYS A 37 12.87 14.90 12.79
CA LYS A 37 12.63 16.25 13.30
C LYS A 37 12.95 17.30 12.25
N ASP A 38 14.06 17.17 11.55
CA ASP A 38 14.46 18.09 10.49
C ASP A 38 13.42 18.12 9.37
N GLN A 39 13.03 16.95 8.85
CA GLN A 39 12.11 16.88 7.71
C GLN A 39 10.68 17.29 8.07
N LEU A 40 10.13 16.83 9.21
CA LEU A 40 8.73 17.08 9.58
C LEU A 40 8.50 18.45 10.21
N VAL A 41 9.46 18.93 11.03
CA VAL A 41 9.24 20.10 11.90
C VAL A 41 9.99 21.32 11.41
N GLU A 42 11.23 21.16 10.93
CA GLU A 42 12.06 22.28 10.55
C GLU A 42 11.91 22.65 9.07
N ARG A 43 11.73 21.67 8.19
CA ARG A 43 11.59 21.88 6.73
C ARG A 43 10.15 21.82 6.22
N ASP A 44 9.19 21.35 7.03
CA ASP A 44 7.78 21.16 6.62
C ASP A 44 7.66 20.34 5.31
N ASN A 45 8.47 19.26 5.19
CA ASN A 45 8.55 18.47 3.99
C ASN A 45 7.27 17.62 3.81
N LEU A 46 6.40 18.07 2.89
CA LEU A 46 5.11 17.41 2.61
C LEU A 46 5.32 16.00 2.03
N ALA A 47 6.29 15.79 1.13
CA ALA A 47 6.57 14.49 0.52
C ALA A 47 6.95 13.45 1.59
N PHE A 48 7.85 13.81 2.49
CA PHE A 48 8.23 12.99 3.62
C PHE A 48 7.07 12.73 4.57
N SER A 49 6.27 13.75 4.87
CA SER A 49 5.09 13.62 5.74
C SER A 49 4.10 12.61 5.18
N ILE A 50 3.82 12.65 3.87
CA ILE A 50 2.91 11.71 3.19
C ILE A 50 3.47 10.28 3.27
N ALA A 51 4.74 10.06 2.95
CA ALA A 51 5.38 8.75 3.00
C ALA A 51 5.30 8.13 4.42
N VAL A 52 5.61 8.91 5.45
CA VAL A 52 5.52 8.50 6.86
C VAL A 52 4.08 8.20 7.29
N CYS A 53 3.10 9.01 6.87
CA CYS A 53 1.69 8.72 7.11
C CYS A 53 1.29 7.37 6.50
N GLY A 54 1.72 7.10 5.27
CA GLY A 54 1.50 5.80 4.62
C GLY A 54 2.11 4.64 5.40
N TYR A 55 3.32 4.80 5.93
CA TYR A 55 3.97 3.80 6.77
C TYR A 55 3.15 3.45 8.02
N PHE A 56 2.68 4.46 8.76
CA PHE A 56 1.87 4.22 9.96
C PHE A 56 0.48 3.64 9.65
N ILE A 57 -0.14 4.05 8.54
CA ILE A 57 -1.40 3.45 8.07
C ILE A 57 -1.15 1.98 7.69
N GLY A 58 -0.09 1.68 6.95
CA GLY A 58 0.30 0.32 6.57
C GLY A 58 0.53 -0.57 7.80
N LEU A 59 1.26 -0.06 8.80
CA LEU A 59 1.48 -0.76 10.07
C LEU A 59 0.16 -1.01 10.82
N THR A 60 -0.72 -0.01 10.88
CA THR A 60 -2.04 -0.13 11.51
C THR A 60 -2.87 -1.23 10.83
N LEU A 61 -2.89 -1.25 9.49
CA LEU A 61 -3.61 -2.26 8.73
C LEU A 61 -3.04 -3.65 8.98
N ALA A 62 -1.72 -3.80 8.91
CA ALA A 62 -1.05 -5.08 9.16
C ALA A 62 -1.38 -5.64 10.55
N VAL A 63 -1.26 -4.82 11.60
CA VAL A 63 -1.63 -5.24 12.97
C VAL A 63 -3.13 -5.48 13.11
N GLY A 64 -3.96 -4.70 12.41
CA GLY A 64 -5.41 -4.89 12.36
C GLY A 64 -5.83 -6.29 11.90
N GLY A 65 -5.02 -6.96 11.08
CA GLY A 65 -5.22 -8.35 10.67
C GLY A 65 -5.25 -9.32 11.86
N THR A 66 -4.38 -9.14 12.86
CA THR A 66 -4.36 -9.99 14.08
C THR A 66 -5.61 -9.79 14.93
N LEU A 67 -6.16 -8.57 14.93
CA LEU A 67 -7.36 -8.23 15.69
C LEU A 67 -8.66 -8.64 14.99
N SER A 68 -8.57 -9.10 13.74
CA SER A 68 -9.73 -9.54 12.95
C SER A 68 -10.11 -11.00 13.17
N VAL A 69 -9.26 -11.77 13.85
CA VAL A 69 -9.55 -13.16 14.24
C VAL A 69 -10.25 -13.22 15.61
N PRO A 70 -11.00 -14.29 15.91
CA PRO A 70 -11.67 -14.44 17.21
C PRO A 70 -10.69 -14.40 18.37
N HIS A 71 -11.04 -13.65 19.42
CA HIS A 71 -10.30 -13.58 20.67
C HIS A 71 -10.20 -14.95 21.35
N ILE A 72 -8.98 -15.39 21.68
CA ILE A 72 -8.73 -16.66 22.38
C ILE A 72 -8.48 -16.38 23.87
N SER A 73 -7.45 -15.61 24.14
CA SER A 73 -7.12 -15.12 25.48
C SER A 73 -6.23 -13.87 25.37
N LEU A 74 -6.27 -13.01 26.39
CA LEU A 74 -5.44 -11.80 26.42
C LEU A 74 -3.96 -12.09 26.17
N THR A 75 -3.43 -13.15 26.73
CA THR A 75 -2.01 -13.51 26.59
C THR A 75 -1.67 -13.94 25.17
N VAL A 76 -2.50 -14.79 24.57
CA VAL A 76 -2.31 -15.24 23.17
C VAL A 76 -2.41 -14.06 22.22
N ASP A 77 -3.46 -13.23 22.36
CA ASP A 77 -3.67 -12.09 21.48
C ASP A 77 -2.52 -11.06 21.59
N LEU A 78 -2.00 -10.81 22.79
CA LEU A 78 -0.83 -9.92 22.93
C LEU A 78 0.43 -10.50 22.28
N ILE A 79 0.65 -11.82 22.42
CA ILE A 79 1.77 -12.49 21.74
C ILE A 79 1.62 -12.32 20.24
N ASP A 80 0.44 -12.55 19.68
CA ASP A 80 0.19 -12.43 18.24
C ASP A 80 0.35 -10.98 17.77
N ILE A 81 -0.19 -9.99 18.50
CA ILE A 81 -0.02 -8.58 18.18
C ILE A 81 1.47 -8.20 18.09
N PHE A 82 2.28 -8.58 19.07
CA PHE A 82 3.70 -8.24 19.07
C PHE A 82 4.49 -9.06 18.05
N LEU A 83 4.24 -10.37 17.93
CA LEU A 83 4.92 -11.22 16.95
C LEU A 83 4.67 -10.73 15.52
N TYR A 84 3.40 -10.64 15.14
CA TYR A 84 3.04 -10.23 13.78
C TYR A 84 3.25 -8.73 13.55
N GLY A 85 3.14 -7.90 14.59
CA GLY A 85 3.48 -6.49 14.51
C GLY A 85 4.96 -6.25 14.22
N VAL A 86 5.87 -7.00 14.84
CA VAL A 86 7.31 -6.93 14.56
C VAL A 86 7.61 -7.47 13.15
N ILE A 87 6.98 -8.59 12.76
CA ILE A 87 7.08 -9.11 11.40
C ILE A 87 6.61 -8.05 10.39
N ALA A 88 5.47 -7.42 10.63
CA ALA A 88 4.94 -6.36 9.76
C ALA A 88 5.91 -5.17 9.62
N ILE A 89 6.52 -4.73 10.72
CA ILE A 89 7.53 -3.65 10.71
C ILE A 89 8.70 -4.03 9.79
N VAL A 90 9.21 -5.25 9.91
CA VAL A 90 10.32 -5.75 9.06
C VAL A 90 9.88 -5.81 7.60
N LEU A 91 8.72 -6.39 7.33
CA LEU A 91 8.21 -6.57 5.97
C LEU A 91 7.88 -5.24 5.29
N LEU A 92 7.33 -4.25 6.00
CA LEU A 92 7.07 -2.91 5.48
C LEU A 92 8.37 -2.22 5.04
N ASN A 93 9.40 -2.23 5.88
CA ASN A 93 10.69 -1.62 5.54
C ASN A 93 11.42 -2.38 4.43
N LEU A 94 11.30 -3.71 4.37
CA LEU A 94 11.88 -4.52 3.30
C LEU A 94 11.16 -4.29 1.97
N SER A 95 9.84 -4.16 2.01
CA SER A 95 9.02 -3.89 0.82
C SER A 95 9.35 -2.55 0.18
N ALA A 96 9.57 -1.49 0.97
CA ALA A 96 9.99 -0.20 0.46
C ALA A 96 11.28 -0.35 -0.36
N ARG A 97 12.31 -1.00 0.18
CA ARG A 97 13.58 -1.25 -0.55
C ARG A 97 13.41 -2.08 -1.82
N ILE A 98 12.56 -3.12 -1.78
CA ILE A 98 12.28 -3.96 -2.96
C ILE A 98 11.60 -3.12 -4.04
N ASN A 99 10.65 -2.28 -3.66
CA ASN A 99 9.87 -1.48 -4.60
C ASN A 99 10.70 -0.34 -5.21
N ASP A 100 11.57 0.31 -4.42
CA ASP A 100 12.53 1.28 -4.96
C ASP A 100 13.42 0.66 -6.05
N TRP A 101 13.89 -0.55 -5.83
CA TRP A 101 14.79 -1.21 -6.78
C TRP A 101 14.09 -1.77 -8.02
N ILE A 102 12.82 -2.18 -7.91
CA ILE A 102 12.12 -2.92 -8.98
C ILE A 102 11.01 -2.09 -9.62
N ILE A 103 10.33 -1.25 -8.85
CA ILE A 103 9.21 -0.43 -9.35
C ILE A 103 9.69 0.95 -9.80
N LEU A 104 10.50 1.62 -8.99
CA LEU A 104 11.06 2.96 -9.26
C LEU A 104 12.52 2.90 -9.73
N THR A 105 12.81 2.07 -10.74
CA THR A 105 14.19 1.74 -11.15
C THR A 105 15.04 2.91 -11.61
N ARG A 106 14.44 4.03 -12.00
CA ARG A 106 15.12 5.25 -12.48
C ARG A 106 15.02 6.42 -11.51
N VAL A 107 14.25 6.27 -10.44
CA VAL A 107 13.96 7.31 -9.47
C VAL A 107 14.65 6.96 -8.17
N ASP A 108 15.52 7.84 -7.68
CA ASP A 108 16.05 7.73 -6.32
C ASP A 108 14.99 8.28 -5.35
N ALA A 109 14.13 7.39 -4.86
CA ALA A 109 12.99 7.78 -4.03
C ALA A 109 13.41 8.54 -2.77
N GLU A 110 14.56 8.21 -2.17
CA GLU A 110 15.07 8.93 -1.00
C GLU A 110 15.53 10.35 -1.37
N ALA A 111 16.27 10.53 -2.46
CA ALA A 111 16.69 11.84 -2.93
C ALA A 111 15.47 12.71 -3.31
N GLU A 112 14.54 12.18 -4.08
CA GLU A 112 13.32 12.86 -4.51
C GLU A 112 12.47 13.34 -3.32
N ILE A 113 12.30 12.50 -2.29
CA ILE A 113 11.51 12.88 -1.10
C ILE A 113 12.26 13.89 -0.22
N ILE A 114 13.56 13.70 -0.01
CA ILE A 114 14.31 14.45 1.01
C ILE A 114 14.93 15.74 0.46
N GLN A 115 15.41 15.73 -0.80
CA GLN A 115 16.10 16.87 -1.41
C GLN A 115 15.15 17.71 -2.27
N ASP A 116 14.36 17.03 -3.13
CA ASP A 116 13.52 17.69 -4.12
C ASP A 116 12.08 17.91 -3.61
N HIS A 117 11.72 17.30 -2.46
CA HIS A 117 10.40 17.40 -1.86
C HIS A 117 9.26 16.93 -2.80
N ASN A 118 9.56 15.96 -3.69
CA ASN A 118 8.63 15.43 -4.67
C ASN A 118 7.43 14.72 -4.02
N ALA A 119 6.31 15.42 -3.95
CA ALA A 119 5.08 14.91 -3.34
C ALA A 119 4.50 13.70 -4.09
N GLY A 120 4.76 13.58 -5.40
CA GLY A 120 4.35 12.44 -6.21
C GLY A 120 5.04 11.16 -5.76
N VAL A 121 6.35 11.20 -5.52
CA VAL A 121 7.12 10.07 -4.96
C VAL A 121 6.68 9.78 -3.53
N GLY A 122 6.45 10.81 -2.71
CA GLY A 122 5.89 10.64 -1.37
C GLY A 122 4.55 9.89 -1.35
N MET A 123 3.66 10.16 -2.32
CA MET A 123 2.38 9.45 -2.47
C MET A 123 2.58 8.00 -2.91
N ILE A 124 3.54 7.71 -3.79
CA ILE A 124 3.87 6.35 -4.22
C ILE A 124 4.39 5.54 -3.05
N GLU A 125 5.31 6.09 -2.25
CA GLU A 125 5.83 5.45 -1.05
C GLU A 125 4.72 5.18 -0.02
N ALA A 126 3.85 6.16 0.23
CA ALA A 126 2.70 5.98 1.11
C ALA A 126 1.78 4.85 0.63
N ALA A 127 1.46 4.84 -0.67
CA ALA A 127 0.62 3.82 -1.28
C ALA A 127 1.25 2.42 -1.20
N ASN A 128 2.56 2.33 -1.40
CA ASN A 128 3.31 1.11 -1.24
C ASN A 128 3.21 0.54 0.18
N HIS A 129 3.49 1.34 1.19
CA HIS A 129 3.36 0.92 2.59
C HIS A 129 1.92 0.49 2.93
N ILE A 130 0.91 1.22 2.47
CA ILE A 130 -0.51 0.87 2.69
C ILE A 130 -0.87 -0.43 1.97
N ALA A 131 -0.42 -0.62 0.71
CA ALA A 131 -0.65 -1.84 -0.06
C ALA A 131 -0.05 -3.06 0.63
N VAL A 132 1.18 -2.95 1.11
CA VAL A 132 1.85 -4.02 1.88
C VAL A 132 1.10 -4.31 3.19
N GLY A 133 0.68 -3.27 3.91
CA GLY A 133 -0.15 -3.42 5.10
C GLY A 133 -1.47 -4.16 4.84
N LEU A 134 -2.14 -3.87 3.72
CA LEU A 134 -3.34 -4.57 3.27
C LEU A 134 -3.08 -6.05 2.96
N ILE A 135 -1.95 -6.36 2.30
CA ILE A 135 -1.54 -7.73 2.00
C ILE A 135 -1.36 -8.53 3.29
N ILE A 136 -0.60 -7.98 4.24
CA ILE A 136 -0.37 -8.61 5.55
C ILE A 136 -1.69 -8.76 6.32
N TYR A 137 -2.54 -7.72 6.32
CA TYR A 137 -3.88 -7.78 6.90
C TYR A 137 -4.68 -8.97 6.37
N GLY A 138 -4.76 -9.12 5.03
CA GLY A 138 -5.53 -10.19 4.40
C GLY A 138 -5.08 -11.57 4.85
N THR A 139 -3.78 -11.79 4.91
CA THR A 139 -3.20 -13.08 5.32
C THR A 139 -3.45 -13.37 6.80
N LEU A 140 -3.30 -12.39 7.68
CA LEU A 140 -3.55 -12.58 9.12
C LEU A 140 -5.03 -12.76 9.44
N ALA A 141 -5.90 -11.99 8.77
CA ALA A 141 -7.35 -12.11 8.93
C ALA A 141 -7.91 -13.48 8.47
N SER A 142 -7.15 -14.24 7.67
CA SER A 142 -7.50 -15.62 7.28
C SER A 142 -7.13 -16.67 8.32
N GLY A 143 -6.44 -16.30 9.40
CA GLY A 143 -5.86 -17.22 10.38
C GLY A 143 -4.56 -17.87 9.91
N GLY A 144 -3.85 -17.23 8.97
CA GLY A 144 -2.57 -17.72 8.46
C GLY A 144 -1.47 -17.69 9.51
N ASP A 145 -0.64 -18.73 9.50
CA ASP A 145 0.59 -18.80 10.30
C ASP A 145 1.72 -17.92 9.68
N VAL A 146 2.87 -17.85 10.34
CA VAL A 146 4.03 -17.07 9.88
C VAL A 146 4.47 -17.48 8.47
N VAL A 147 4.40 -18.75 8.12
CA VAL A 147 4.79 -19.24 6.79
C VAL A 147 3.83 -18.73 5.73
N ALA A 148 2.53 -18.79 6.01
CA ALA A 148 1.50 -18.23 5.12
C ALA A 148 1.68 -16.72 4.94
N VAL A 149 1.93 -15.97 6.04
CA VAL A 149 2.19 -14.51 5.98
C VAL A 149 3.35 -14.20 5.05
N LEU A 150 4.50 -14.87 5.22
CA LEU A 150 5.69 -14.64 4.40
C LEU A 150 5.46 -15.02 2.94
N ALA A 151 4.81 -16.16 2.67
CA ALA A 151 4.54 -16.64 1.32
C ALA A 151 3.58 -15.69 0.57
N PHE A 152 2.46 -15.30 1.17
CA PHE A 152 1.50 -14.39 0.54
C PHE A 152 2.01 -12.94 0.48
N TRP A 153 2.85 -12.52 1.42
CA TRP A 153 3.58 -11.27 1.29
C TRP A 153 4.48 -11.26 0.06
N LEU A 154 5.28 -12.32 -0.16
CA LEU A 154 6.16 -12.43 -1.34
C LEU A 154 5.36 -12.46 -2.64
N LEU A 155 4.25 -13.22 -2.67
CA LEU A 155 3.33 -13.23 -3.81
C LEU A 155 2.70 -11.86 -4.04
N GLY A 156 2.34 -11.15 -2.97
CA GLY A 156 1.84 -9.79 -3.02
C GLY A 156 2.86 -8.81 -3.59
N GLN A 157 4.14 -8.87 -3.16
CA GLN A 157 5.21 -8.08 -3.75
C GLN A 157 5.34 -8.35 -5.25
N THR A 158 5.36 -9.63 -5.65
CA THR A 158 5.39 -10.02 -7.06
C THR A 158 4.20 -9.44 -7.82
N THR A 159 3.02 -9.46 -7.23
CA THR A 159 1.80 -8.88 -7.84
C THR A 159 1.90 -7.37 -8.01
N LEU A 160 2.43 -6.64 -7.02
CA LEU A 160 2.65 -5.19 -7.13
C LEU A 160 3.63 -4.86 -8.26
N VAL A 161 4.72 -5.62 -8.39
CA VAL A 161 5.67 -5.46 -9.50
C VAL A 161 5.01 -5.73 -10.84
N VAL A 162 4.28 -6.82 -10.99
CA VAL A 162 3.57 -7.15 -12.25
C VAL A 162 2.54 -6.07 -12.59
N ALA A 163 1.77 -5.60 -11.62
CA ALA A 163 0.81 -4.52 -11.84
C ALA A 163 1.48 -3.21 -12.26
N SER A 164 2.63 -2.89 -11.68
CA SER A 164 3.45 -1.75 -12.06
C SER A 164 3.90 -1.85 -13.52
N LEU A 165 4.38 -3.03 -13.95
CA LEU A 165 4.75 -3.28 -15.35
C LEU A 165 3.54 -3.15 -16.29
N VAL A 166 2.38 -3.66 -15.90
CA VAL A 166 1.13 -3.50 -16.67
C VAL A 166 0.76 -2.02 -16.78
N TYR A 167 0.87 -1.25 -15.70
CA TYR A 167 0.59 0.19 -15.72
C TYR A 167 1.53 0.94 -16.67
N HIS A 168 2.84 0.66 -16.62
CA HIS A 168 3.82 1.25 -17.54
C HIS A 168 3.53 0.91 -19.00
N TRP A 169 3.13 -0.34 -19.27
CA TRP A 169 2.75 -0.77 -20.61
C TRP A 169 1.48 -0.08 -21.14
N MET A 170 0.52 0.19 -20.26
CA MET A 170 -0.74 0.86 -20.63
C MET A 170 -0.58 2.37 -20.81
N ALA A 171 0.36 3.00 -20.12
CA ALA A 171 0.58 4.43 -20.20
C ALA A 171 1.23 4.80 -21.55
N PRO A 172 0.66 5.75 -22.32
CA PRO A 172 1.25 6.18 -23.59
C PRO A 172 2.39 7.21 -23.39
N TYR A 173 3.06 7.17 -22.23
CA TYR A 173 4.17 8.05 -21.83
C TYR A 173 5.09 7.34 -20.85
N ASP A 174 6.31 7.84 -20.70
CA ASP A 174 7.25 7.31 -19.70
C ASP A 174 6.85 7.76 -18.29
N VAL A 175 6.28 6.82 -17.53
CA VAL A 175 5.77 7.07 -16.18
C VAL A 175 6.90 7.42 -15.22
N GLN A 176 8.05 6.74 -15.30
CA GLN A 176 9.17 6.99 -14.40
C GLN A 176 9.80 8.36 -14.68
N GLN A 177 9.97 8.72 -15.95
CA GLN A 177 10.46 10.03 -16.31
C GLN A 177 9.51 11.15 -15.84
N ALA A 178 8.19 10.95 -15.96
CA ALA A 178 7.23 11.93 -15.47
C ALA A 178 7.30 12.09 -13.94
N ILE A 179 7.47 10.99 -13.19
CA ILE A 179 7.63 11.01 -11.73
C ILE A 179 8.93 11.74 -11.33
N GLU A 180 10.06 11.45 -12.00
CA GLU A 180 11.35 12.11 -11.80
C GLU A 180 11.28 13.63 -12.08
N GLN A 181 10.39 14.06 -12.96
CA GLN A 181 10.14 15.47 -13.29
C GLN A 181 9.08 16.13 -12.40
N ASP A 182 8.90 15.69 -11.17
CA ASP A 182 7.94 16.25 -10.19
C ASP A 182 6.48 16.24 -10.64
N ASN A 183 6.10 15.32 -11.53
CA ASN A 183 4.71 15.23 -11.96
C ASN A 183 3.84 14.54 -10.89
N VAL A 184 3.34 15.34 -9.95
CA VAL A 184 2.48 14.87 -8.85
C VAL A 184 1.18 14.22 -9.36
N ALA A 185 0.66 14.62 -10.53
CA ALA A 185 -0.55 14.02 -11.10
C ALA A 185 -0.32 12.56 -11.50
N VAL A 186 0.81 12.27 -12.16
CA VAL A 186 1.21 10.90 -12.52
C VAL A 186 1.55 10.10 -11.27
N GLY A 187 2.29 10.69 -10.31
CA GLY A 187 2.58 10.05 -9.02
C GLY A 187 1.32 9.64 -8.26
N THR A 188 0.32 10.53 -8.21
CA THR A 188 -0.97 10.26 -7.56
C THR A 188 -1.73 9.12 -8.25
N ALA A 189 -1.81 9.13 -9.57
CA ALA A 189 -2.48 8.08 -10.34
C ALA A 189 -1.82 6.71 -10.13
N PHE A 190 -0.49 6.67 -10.18
CA PHE A 190 0.30 5.46 -9.95
C PHE A 190 0.15 4.93 -8.50
N ALA A 191 0.16 5.82 -7.51
CA ALA A 191 -0.12 5.50 -6.12
C ALA A 191 -1.51 4.84 -5.95
N GLY A 192 -2.53 5.37 -6.63
CA GLY A 192 -3.89 4.79 -6.63
C GLY A 192 -3.92 3.36 -7.19
N MET A 193 -3.16 3.08 -8.23
CA MET A 193 -3.02 1.73 -8.77
C MET A 193 -2.37 0.77 -7.76
N LEU A 194 -1.29 1.17 -7.08
CA LEU A 194 -0.66 0.36 -6.04
C LEU A 194 -1.63 0.04 -4.89
N LEU A 195 -2.39 1.04 -4.42
CA LEU A 195 -3.43 0.85 -3.41
C LEU A 195 -4.51 -0.15 -3.87
N ALA A 196 -4.95 -0.02 -5.10
CA ALA A 196 -5.97 -0.91 -5.67
C ALA A 196 -5.50 -2.36 -5.72
N ILE A 197 -4.27 -2.60 -6.17
CA ILE A 197 -3.70 -3.95 -6.20
C ILE A 197 -3.47 -4.50 -4.80
N GLY A 198 -2.95 -3.69 -3.87
CA GLY A 198 -2.84 -4.10 -2.46
C GLY A 198 -4.18 -4.54 -1.87
N ASN A 199 -5.27 -3.82 -2.18
CA ASN A 199 -6.61 -4.18 -1.75
C ASN A 199 -7.15 -5.45 -2.44
N ILE A 200 -6.89 -5.66 -3.74
CA ILE A 200 -7.24 -6.90 -4.45
C ILE A 200 -6.50 -8.10 -3.84
N VAL A 201 -5.20 -7.96 -3.59
CA VAL A 201 -4.40 -9.01 -2.94
C VAL A 201 -4.91 -9.29 -1.51
N ARG A 202 -5.30 -8.25 -0.75
CA ARG A 202 -5.95 -8.41 0.55
C ARG A 202 -7.18 -9.32 0.45
N PHE A 203 -8.08 -9.06 -0.49
CA PHE A 203 -9.26 -9.93 -0.70
C PHE A 203 -8.87 -11.34 -1.12
N ALA A 204 -7.85 -11.50 -1.96
CA ALA A 204 -7.34 -12.80 -2.39
C ALA A 204 -6.77 -13.63 -1.22
N CYS A 205 -6.19 -12.97 -0.21
CA CYS A 205 -5.60 -13.62 0.96
C CYS A 205 -6.59 -13.83 2.11
N GLN A 206 -7.72 -13.13 2.15
CA GLN A 206 -8.63 -13.07 3.31
C GLN A 206 -9.51 -14.31 3.49
N THR A 207 -9.48 -15.26 2.54
CA THR A 207 -10.22 -16.52 2.68
C THR A 207 -9.54 -17.43 3.70
N PRO A 208 -10.31 -18.20 4.52
CA PRO A 208 -9.72 -19.13 5.47
C PRO A 208 -8.70 -20.05 4.80
N PHE A 209 -7.56 -20.27 5.48
CA PHE A 209 -6.53 -21.17 4.95
C PHE A 209 -6.99 -22.61 5.05
N VAL A 210 -7.21 -23.27 3.91
CA VAL A 210 -7.66 -24.67 3.81
C VAL A 210 -6.52 -25.56 3.35
N SER A 211 -5.85 -25.20 2.26
CA SER A 211 -4.68 -25.89 1.72
C SER A 211 -3.92 -24.97 0.77
N TRP A 212 -2.63 -25.21 0.60
CA TRP A 212 -1.80 -24.45 -0.33
C TRP A 212 -2.37 -24.45 -1.75
N THR A 213 -2.79 -25.60 -2.27
CA THR A 213 -3.35 -25.68 -3.63
C THR A 213 -4.61 -24.84 -3.78
N GLN A 214 -5.53 -24.94 -2.83
CA GLN A 214 -6.79 -24.21 -2.90
C GLN A 214 -6.57 -22.70 -2.74
N ASN A 215 -5.82 -22.27 -1.73
CA ASN A 215 -5.59 -20.87 -1.46
C ASN A 215 -4.75 -20.19 -2.56
N LEU A 216 -3.73 -20.87 -3.12
CA LEU A 216 -2.96 -20.36 -4.25
C LEU A 216 -3.79 -20.25 -5.54
N SER A 217 -4.65 -21.26 -5.82
CA SER A 217 -5.55 -21.21 -6.99
C SER A 217 -6.55 -20.07 -6.88
N TYR A 218 -7.12 -19.85 -5.68
CA TYR A 218 -8.02 -18.73 -5.43
C TYR A 218 -7.28 -17.39 -5.57
N TYR A 219 -6.10 -17.26 -4.93
CA TYR A 219 -5.23 -16.10 -5.04
C TYR A 219 -4.95 -15.75 -6.50
N ALA A 220 -4.46 -16.72 -7.28
CA ALA A 220 -4.15 -16.52 -8.69
C ALA A 220 -5.38 -16.05 -9.51
N SER A 221 -6.54 -16.64 -9.26
CA SER A 221 -7.79 -16.28 -9.94
C SER A 221 -8.20 -14.84 -9.67
N VAL A 222 -8.17 -14.42 -8.39
CA VAL A 222 -8.52 -13.06 -7.97
C VAL A 222 -7.52 -12.03 -8.50
N VAL A 223 -6.22 -12.34 -8.44
CA VAL A 223 -5.14 -11.45 -8.92
C VAL A 223 -5.20 -11.29 -10.44
N VAL A 224 -5.35 -12.38 -11.19
CA VAL A 224 -5.49 -12.30 -12.66
C VAL A 224 -6.70 -11.46 -13.04
N PHE A 225 -7.83 -11.67 -12.38
CA PHE A 225 -9.02 -10.85 -12.62
C PHE A 225 -8.76 -9.37 -12.29
N GLY A 226 -8.10 -9.08 -11.17
CA GLY A 226 -7.72 -7.73 -10.77
C GLY A 226 -6.79 -7.04 -11.78
N LEU A 227 -5.78 -7.76 -12.30
CA LEU A 227 -4.89 -7.24 -13.34
C LEU A 227 -5.62 -6.93 -14.66
N VAL A 228 -6.68 -7.67 -15.00
CA VAL A 228 -7.55 -7.35 -16.15
C VAL A 228 -8.41 -6.13 -15.88
N VAL A 229 -8.82 -5.90 -14.63
CA VAL A 229 -9.63 -4.72 -14.25
C VAL A 229 -8.84 -3.42 -14.33
N LEU A 230 -7.50 -3.44 -14.18
CA LEU A 230 -6.67 -2.22 -14.27
C LEU A 230 -6.85 -1.45 -15.60
N PRO A 231 -6.67 -2.07 -16.79
CA PRO A 231 -6.91 -1.39 -18.05
C PRO A 231 -8.34 -0.89 -18.19
N LEU A 232 -9.32 -1.66 -17.69
CA LEU A 232 -10.72 -1.26 -17.71
C LEU A 232 -10.98 -0.03 -16.85
N ALA A 233 -10.38 0.04 -15.65
CA ALA A 233 -10.50 1.21 -14.77
C ALA A 233 -9.95 2.47 -15.44
N ARG A 234 -8.77 2.39 -16.09
CA ARG A 234 -8.20 3.49 -16.86
C ARG A 234 -9.10 3.91 -18.03
N LEU A 235 -9.64 2.95 -18.78
CA LEU A 235 -10.56 3.21 -19.86
C LEU A 235 -11.86 3.90 -19.40
N VAL A 236 -12.40 3.45 -18.25
CA VAL A 236 -13.58 4.07 -17.61
C VAL A 236 -13.28 5.51 -17.21
N THR A 237 -12.12 5.76 -16.60
CA THR A 237 -11.70 7.11 -16.24
C THR A 237 -11.59 8.01 -17.47
N ASP A 238 -10.88 7.54 -18.51
CA ASP A 238 -10.60 8.31 -19.72
C ASP A 238 -11.85 8.62 -20.54
N ARG A 239 -12.80 7.70 -20.63
CA ARG A 239 -13.94 7.83 -21.54
C ARG A 239 -15.28 8.17 -20.90
N LEU A 240 -15.48 7.80 -19.65
CA LEU A 240 -16.78 7.94 -18.99
C LEU A 240 -16.79 8.99 -17.89
N ILE A 241 -15.68 9.15 -17.17
CA ILE A 241 -15.65 9.99 -15.97
C ILE A 241 -15.02 11.35 -16.25
N LEU A 242 -13.94 11.42 -17.04
CA LEU A 242 -13.26 12.65 -17.37
C LEU A 242 -13.99 13.37 -18.52
N PRO A 243 -14.63 14.54 -18.30
CA PRO A 243 -15.46 15.16 -19.31
C PRO A 243 -14.63 15.88 -20.39
N GLY A 244 -14.77 15.47 -21.64
CA GLY A 244 -14.34 16.24 -22.82
C GLY A 244 -12.83 16.33 -23.09
N LYS A 245 -12.00 15.65 -22.30
CA LYS A 245 -10.54 15.60 -22.45
C LYS A 245 -10.03 14.18 -22.28
N ARG A 246 -8.84 13.90 -22.82
CA ARG A 246 -8.17 12.62 -22.57
C ARG A 246 -7.36 12.70 -21.28
N LEU A 247 -7.41 11.63 -20.50
CA LEU A 247 -6.65 11.51 -19.24
C LEU A 247 -5.15 11.81 -19.44
N THR A 248 -4.56 11.26 -20.50
CA THR A 248 -3.16 11.50 -20.86
C THR A 248 -2.85 12.97 -21.09
N ASP A 249 -3.77 13.72 -21.73
CA ASP A 249 -3.56 15.15 -21.98
C ASP A 249 -3.56 15.93 -20.67
N GLU A 250 -4.43 15.57 -19.73
CA GLU A 250 -4.51 16.22 -18.41
C GLU A 250 -3.29 15.87 -17.51
N LEU A 251 -2.75 14.65 -17.62
CA LEU A 251 -1.63 14.21 -16.79
C LEU A 251 -0.27 14.75 -17.24
N ILE A 252 -0.03 14.87 -18.59
CA ILE A 252 1.34 15.14 -19.08
C ILE A 252 1.45 16.20 -20.17
N ARG A 253 0.34 16.59 -20.85
CA ARG A 253 0.41 17.52 -21.98
C ARG A 253 0.04 18.95 -21.65
N GLN A 254 -0.21 19.24 -20.38
CA GLN A 254 -0.47 20.60 -19.90
C GLN A 254 0.81 21.23 -19.34
N GLU A 255 0.91 22.55 -19.38
CA GLU A 255 2.00 23.30 -18.74
C GLU A 255 2.09 23.01 -17.24
N LYS A 256 0.92 22.81 -16.60
CA LYS A 256 0.83 22.31 -15.23
C LYS A 256 -0.03 21.04 -15.21
N PRO A 257 0.56 19.87 -14.89
CA PRO A 257 -0.18 18.62 -14.79
C PRO A 257 -1.39 18.72 -13.86
N ASN A 258 -2.52 18.17 -14.29
CA ASN A 258 -3.77 18.22 -13.54
C ASN A 258 -3.79 17.15 -12.44
N ILE A 259 -3.44 17.54 -11.21
CA ILE A 259 -3.44 16.65 -10.04
C ILE A 259 -4.84 16.07 -9.80
N GLY A 260 -5.90 16.85 -10.07
CA GLY A 260 -7.28 16.39 -9.93
C GLY A 260 -7.61 15.24 -10.87
N ALA A 261 -7.08 15.23 -12.10
CA ALA A 261 -7.23 14.11 -13.03
C ALA A 261 -6.48 12.85 -12.52
N GLY A 262 -5.27 13.04 -11.98
CA GLY A 262 -4.53 11.94 -11.33
C GLY A 262 -5.27 11.36 -10.12
N ALA A 263 -5.83 12.21 -9.27
CA ALA A 263 -6.62 11.80 -8.11
C ALA A 263 -7.92 11.09 -8.53
N LEU A 264 -8.55 11.52 -9.63
CA LEU A 264 -9.72 10.85 -10.19
C LEU A 264 -9.38 9.45 -10.69
N GLU A 265 -8.28 9.29 -11.43
CA GLU A 265 -7.79 7.99 -11.89
C GLU A 265 -7.51 7.08 -10.67
N ALA A 266 -6.77 7.57 -9.67
CA ALA A 266 -6.48 6.86 -8.43
C ALA A 266 -7.76 6.39 -7.72
N THR A 267 -8.76 7.27 -7.62
CA THR A 267 -10.06 6.97 -7.00
C THR A 267 -10.78 5.85 -7.74
N VAL A 268 -10.78 5.87 -9.08
CA VAL A 268 -11.41 4.83 -9.89
C VAL A 268 -10.71 3.48 -9.69
N TYR A 269 -9.37 3.45 -9.67
CA TYR A 269 -8.64 2.21 -9.36
C TYR A 269 -9.03 1.64 -8.00
N VAL A 270 -9.01 2.47 -6.96
CA VAL A 270 -9.35 2.04 -5.60
C VAL A 270 -10.81 1.58 -5.52
N ALA A 271 -11.76 2.33 -6.09
CA ALA A 271 -13.18 1.95 -6.12
C ALA A 271 -13.41 0.61 -6.83
N MET A 272 -12.79 0.42 -7.99
CA MET A 272 -12.87 -0.85 -8.73
C MET A 272 -12.29 -2.02 -7.94
N SER A 273 -11.22 -1.82 -7.16
CA SER A 273 -10.64 -2.86 -6.31
C SER A 273 -11.61 -3.35 -5.23
N PHE A 274 -12.41 -2.45 -4.65
CA PHE A 274 -13.47 -2.81 -3.71
C PHE A 274 -14.60 -3.57 -4.40
N LEU A 275 -15.03 -3.11 -5.58
CA LEU A 275 -16.07 -3.79 -6.35
C LEU A 275 -15.63 -5.20 -6.72
N VAL A 276 -14.39 -5.39 -7.16
CA VAL A 276 -13.81 -6.73 -7.41
C VAL A 276 -13.93 -7.60 -6.16
N GLY A 277 -13.48 -7.11 -5.00
CA GLY A 277 -13.55 -7.86 -3.75
C GLY A 277 -14.95 -8.21 -3.29
N TRP A 278 -15.93 -7.35 -3.58
CA TRP A 278 -17.34 -7.60 -3.22
C TRP A 278 -18.08 -8.51 -4.21
N CYS A 279 -17.67 -8.50 -5.50
CA CYS A 279 -18.32 -9.33 -6.52
C CYS A 279 -17.81 -10.78 -6.55
N ILE A 280 -16.62 -11.06 -6.04
CA ILE A 280 -16.00 -12.41 -6.06
C ILE A 280 -16.43 -13.28 -4.85
N ARG A 281 -17.30 -12.81 -3.97
CA ARG A 281 -17.75 -13.52 -2.76
C ARG A 281 -18.58 -14.74 -3.08
#